data_a64740bb9299429738dee0a85d0bbb8e
#
_entry.id   a64740bb9299429738dee0a85d0bbb8e
#
_cell.length_a   1.000
_cell.length_b   1.000
_cell.length_c   1.000
_cell.angle_alpha   90.00
_cell.angle_beta   90.00
_cell.angle_gamma   90.00
#
_symmetry.space_group_name_H-M   'P 1'
#
loop_
_entity.id
_entity.type
_entity.pdbx_description
1 polymer ?
#
loop_
_entity_poly.entity_id
_entity_poly.type
_entity_poly.pdbx_seq_one_letter_code
_entity_poly.pdbx_strand_id
1 'polypeptide(L)'
;MNIYLITSDSIKLIDEELKKILKKETNIETFDLNNVELEDILIEAQYVSMFNDKRVIVVKNANIFGSGKIVEKKAELLLKYLESPNENTILIFTYNDKCDTRKKVTKLIKEKYSYIEIPKLSFNDLANKIRNNLKSDGFLIESDSINYIINNCLNNYDLIYNEL
;
A
#
# COMPACT_ATOMS: atom_id res chain seq x y z
N MET A 1 5.64 -13.71 7.67
CA MET A 1 4.39 -13.30 6.99
C MET A 1 4.73 -12.93 5.57
N ASN A 2 3.98 -13.45 4.61
CA ASN A 2 4.27 -13.27 3.18
C ASN A 2 3.15 -12.52 2.41
N ILE A 3 2.06 -12.11 3.09
CA ILE A 3 0.99 -11.32 2.47
C ILE A 3 0.72 -10.06 3.29
N TYR A 4 0.61 -8.93 2.59
CA TYR A 4 0.35 -7.61 3.16
C TYR A 4 -0.80 -6.93 2.41
N LEU A 5 -1.61 -6.19 3.13
CA LEU A 5 -2.57 -5.23 2.58
C LEU A 5 -2.34 -3.88 3.26
N ILE A 6 -1.90 -2.90 2.48
CA ILE A 6 -1.59 -1.54 2.95
C ILE A 6 -2.65 -0.59 2.40
N THR A 7 -3.26 0.19 3.28
CA THR A 7 -4.29 1.16 2.89
C THR A 7 -4.05 2.52 3.51
N SER A 8 -4.34 3.57 2.76
CA SER A 8 -4.26 4.96 3.20
C SER A 8 -5.06 5.84 2.25
N ASP A 9 -5.41 7.06 2.68
CA ASP A 9 -5.91 8.12 1.80
C ASP A 9 -4.78 8.90 1.10
N SER A 10 -3.52 8.54 1.33
CA SER A 10 -2.33 9.13 0.72
C SER A 10 -1.45 8.07 0.07
N ILE A 11 -1.15 8.25 -1.21
CA ILE A 11 -0.24 7.40 -1.98
C ILE A 11 1.19 7.51 -1.41
N LYS A 12 1.59 8.70 -0.99
CA LYS A 12 2.93 8.91 -0.40
C LYS A 12 3.12 8.15 0.90
N LEU A 13 2.09 8.06 1.76
CA LEU A 13 2.15 7.25 2.97
C LEU A 13 2.26 5.77 2.66
N ILE A 14 1.54 5.29 1.64
CA ILE A 14 1.67 3.91 1.15
C ILE A 14 3.09 3.66 0.65
N ASP A 15 3.66 4.55 -0.15
CA ASP A 15 5.02 4.42 -0.68
C ASP A 15 6.08 4.44 0.43
N GLU A 16 5.89 5.26 1.47
CA GLU A 16 6.77 5.27 2.65
C GLU A 16 6.74 3.93 3.40
N GLU A 17 5.55 3.35 3.56
CA GLU A 17 5.40 2.05 4.21
C GLU A 17 5.97 0.91 3.36
N LEU A 18 5.72 0.93 2.05
CA LEU A 18 6.34 0.00 1.11
C LEU A 18 7.86 0.03 1.19
N LYS A 19 8.48 1.22 1.21
CA LYS A 19 9.94 1.35 1.34
C LYS A 19 10.48 0.69 2.61
N LYS A 20 9.75 0.72 3.72
CA LYS A 20 10.17 0.04 4.97
C LYS A 20 10.15 -1.48 4.82
N ILE A 21 9.09 -2.01 4.20
CA ILE A 21 8.93 -3.46 3.98
C ILE A 21 9.97 -3.95 2.96
N LEU A 22 10.18 -3.19 1.87
CA LEU A 22 11.02 -3.55 0.75
C LEU A 22 12.53 -3.30 0.98
N LYS A 23 12.93 -2.72 2.10
CA LYS A 23 14.30 -2.23 2.37
C LYS A 23 15.42 -3.25 2.10
N LYS A 24 15.14 -4.54 2.20
CA LYS A 24 16.13 -5.62 2.02
C LYS A 24 15.84 -6.50 0.80
N GLU A 25 14.79 -6.20 0.05
CA GLU A 25 14.35 -7.03 -1.05
C GLU A 25 14.92 -6.50 -2.37
N THR A 26 15.40 -7.40 -3.21
CA THR A 26 16.05 -7.05 -4.50
C THR A 26 15.25 -7.51 -5.71
N ASN A 27 14.44 -8.57 -5.57
CA ASN A 27 13.61 -9.11 -6.64
C ASN A 27 12.17 -8.65 -6.46
N ILE A 28 11.85 -7.45 -6.97
CA ILE A 28 10.56 -6.79 -6.79
C ILE A 28 9.90 -6.58 -8.15
N GLU A 29 8.69 -7.11 -8.30
CA GLU A 29 7.83 -6.89 -9.45
C GLU A 29 6.61 -6.06 -9.01
N THR A 30 6.16 -5.14 -9.87
CA THR A 30 5.02 -4.28 -9.57
C THR A 30 3.97 -4.40 -10.66
N PHE A 31 2.74 -4.70 -10.25
CA PHE A 31 1.56 -4.77 -11.11
C PHE A 31 0.54 -3.71 -10.70
N ASP A 32 -0.25 -3.25 -11.65
CA ASP A 32 -1.36 -2.32 -11.42
C ASP A 32 -2.67 -3.02 -11.83
N LEU A 33 -3.61 -3.18 -10.91
CA LEU A 33 -4.90 -3.83 -11.17
C LEU A 33 -5.82 -3.03 -12.13
N ASN A 34 -5.44 -1.82 -12.48
CA ASN A 34 -6.11 -1.10 -13.56
C ASN A 34 -5.69 -1.60 -14.95
N ASN A 35 -4.53 -2.25 -15.07
CA ASN A 35 -3.92 -2.64 -16.33
C ASN A 35 -3.74 -4.15 -16.50
N VAL A 36 -3.70 -4.90 -15.38
CA VAL A 36 -3.44 -6.34 -15.37
C VAL A 36 -4.55 -7.06 -14.60
N GLU A 37 -4.99 -8.19 -15.10
CA GLU A 37 -6.01 -8.98 -14.42
C GLU A 37 -5.46 -9.64 -13.15
N LEU A 38 -6.30 -9.69 -12.09
CA LEU A 38 -5.93 -10.31 -10.83
C LEU A 38 -5.52 -11.78 -11.00
N GLU A 39 -6.18 -12.49 -11.91
CA GLU A 39 -5.90 -13.91 -12.22
C GLU A 39 -4.45 -14.10 -12.66
N ASP A 40 -3.95 -13.26 -13.58
CA ASP A 40 -2.58 -13.32 -14.09
C ASP A 40 -1.56 -13.04 -12.95
N ILE A 41 -1.85 -12.05 -12.10
CA ILE A 41 -0.99 -11.73 -10.96
C ILE A 41 -0.93 -12.89 -9.97
N LEU A 42 -2.06 -13.56 -9.69
CA LEU A 42 -2.10 -14.70 -8.78
C LEU A 42 -1.41 -15.94 -9.36
N ILE A 43 -1.50 -16.16 -10.66
CA ILE A 43 -0.73 -17.22 -11.36
C ILE A 43 0.77 -16.93 -11.20
N GLU A 44 1.17 -15.69 -11.44
CA GLU A 44 2.56 -15.25 -11.28
C GLU A 44 3.02 -15.40 -9.80
N ALA A 45 2.19 -15.03 -8.84
CA ALA A 45 2.49 -15.17 -7.43
C ALA A 45 2.62 -16.63 -6.97
N GLN A 46 1.93 -17.56 -7.64
CA GLN A 46 2.01 -18.99 -7.35
C GLN A 46 3.21 -19.67 -8.01
N TYR A 47 3.82 -19.03 -9.02
CA TYR A 47 4.96 -19.62 -9.73
C TYR A 47 6.14 -19.85 -8.78
N VAL A 48 6.71 -21.06 -8.83
CA VAL A 48 7.88 -21.46 -8.07
C VAL A 48 9.12 -21.38 -8.95
N SER A 49 10.07 -20.50 -8.61
CA SER A 49 11.36 -20.42 -9.28
C SER A 49 12.13 -21.74 -9.09
N MET A 50 12.78 -22.22 -10.14
CA MET A 50 13.66 -23.39 -10.06
C MET A 50 14.84 -23.20 -9.09
N PHE A 51 15.21 -21.95 -8.80
CA PHE A 51 16.29 -21.59 -7.88
C PHE A 51 15.78 -21.31 -6.46
N ASN A 52 14.49 -21.47 -6.21
CA ASN A 52 13.84 -21.23 -4.92
C ASN A 52 14.06 -19.82 -4.34
N ASP A 53 14.29 -18.83 -5.22
CA ASP A 53 14.56 -17.45 -4.84
C ASP A 53 13.30 -16.78 -4.30
N LYS A 54 13.47 -16.03 -3.21
CA LYS A 54 12.41 -15.17 -2.70
C LYS A 54 12.17 -14.00 -3.67
N ARG A 55 10.91 -13.69 -3.87
CA ARG A 55 10.51 -12.54 -4.67
C ARG A 55 9.37 -11.76 -4.01
N VAL A 56 9.23 -10.52 -4.41
CA VAL A 56 8.17 -9.64 -3.95
C VAL A 56 7.32 -9.19 -5.12
N ILE A 57 6.02 -9.34 -4.97
CA ILE A 57 5.03 -8.82 -5.93
C ILE A 57 4.23 -7.72 -5.23
N VAL A 58 4.31 -6.51 -5.76
CA VAL A 58 3.53 -5.35 -5.30
C VAL A 58 2.37 -5.14 -6.26
N VAL A 59 1.14 -5.18 -5.75
CA VAL A 59 -0.09 -5.00 -6.50
C VAL A 59 -0.70 -3.66 -6.13
N LYS A 60 -0.60 -2.69 -7.04
CA LYS A 60 -1.14 -1.34 -6.88
C LYS A 60 -2.62 -1.28 -7.29
N ASN A 61 -3.31 -0.25 -6.78
CA ASN A 61 -4.71 0.04 -7.09
C ASN A 61 -5.64 -1.15 -6.82
N ALA A 62 -5.43 -1.82 -5.69
CA ALA A 62 -6.18 -3.01 -5.32
C ALA A 62 -7.63 -2.69 -4.91
N ASN A 63 -8.40 -2.12 -5.85
CA ASN A 63 -9.80 -1.70 -5.69
C ASN A 63 -10.76 -2.85 -5.33
N ILE A 64 -10.34 -4.08 -5.53
CA ILE A 64 -11.02 -5.30 -5.06
C ILE A 64 -11.31 -5.25 -3.54
N PHE A 65 -10.51 -4.53 -2.76
CA PHE A 65 -10.73 -4.35 -1.31
C PHE A 65 -11.65 -3.17 -0.97
N GLY A 66 -11.93 -2.28 -1.92
CA GLY A 66 -12.82 -1.12 -1.72
C GLY A 66 -14.30 -1.49 -1.61
N SER A 67 -15.18 -0.49 -1.47
CA SER A 67 -16.63 -0.67 -1.28
C SER A 67 -17.39 -1.15 -2.52
N GLY A 68 -16.76 -1.13 -3.71
CA GLY A 68 -17.36 -1.61 -4.96
C GLY A 68 -17.70 -3.10 -4.94
N LYS A 69 -18.61 -3.51 -5.82
CA LYS A 69 -18.89 -4.94 -6.02
C LYS A 69 -17.67 -5.62 -6.61
N ILE A 70 -17.26 -6.71 -6.00
CA ILE A 70 -16.23 -7.62 -6.54
C ILE A 70 -16.92 -8.62 -7.45
N VAL A 71 -16.31 -8.93 -8.58
CA VAL A 71 -16.73 -10.07 -9.39
C VAL A 71 -16.47 -11.33 -8.56
N GLU A 72 -17.50 -12.14 -8.35
CA GLU A 72 -17.45 -13.33 -7.48
C GLU A 72 -16.27 -14.24 -7.82
N LYS A 73 -16.04 -14.49 -9.11
CA LYS A 73 -14.88 -15.26 -9.58
C LYS A 73 -13.54 -14.69 -9.09
N LYS A 74 -13.35 -13.36 -9.11
CA LYS A 74 -12.10 -12.72 -8.65
C LYS A 74 -11.93 -12.87 -7.13
N ALA A 75 -13.02 -12.78 -6.38
CA ALA A 75 -13.01 -12.99 -4.94
C ALA A 75 -12.64 -14.43 -4.56
N GLU A 76 -13.22 -15.42 -5.27
CA GLU A 76 -12.92 -16.84 -5.07
C GLU A 76 -11.47 -17.18 -5.39
N LEU A 77 -10.94 -16.67 -6.49
CA LEU A 77 -9.54 -16.88 -6.88
C LEU A 77 -8.58 -16.34 -5.81
N LEU A 78 -8.84 -15.11 -5.31
CA LEU A 78 -8.02 -14.53 -4.26
C LEU A 78 -8.16 -15.32 -2.95
N LEU A 79 -9.36 -15.73 -2.55
CA LEU A 79 -9.56 -16.54 -1.34
C LEU A 79 -8.79 -17.87 -1.44
N LYS A 80 -8.85 -18.55 -2.58
CA LYS A 80 -8.11 -19.79 -2.83
C LYS A 80 -6.60 -19.59 -2.68
N TYR A 81 -6.06 -18.50 -3.26
CA TYR A 81 -4.64 -18.17 -3.10
C TYR A 81 -4.29 -17.90 -1.63
N LEU A 82 -5.11 -17.15 -0.91
CA LEU A 82 -4.90 -16.81 0.48
C LEU A 82 -4.97 -18.03 1.43
N GLU A 83 -5.62 -19.11 1.04
CA GLU A 83 -5.65 -20.36 1.81
C GLU A 83 -4.34 -21.13 1.74
N SER A 84 -3.64 -21.07 0.59
CA SER A 84 -2.37 -21.78 0.35
C SER A 84 -1.43 -20.93 -0.51
N PRO A 85 -0.88 -19.84 0.03
CA PRO A 85 0.02 -18.97 -0.73
C PRO A 85 1.39 -19.61 -0.90
N ASN A 86 2.10 -19.19 -1.95
CA ASN A 86 3.49 -19.56 -2.14
C ASN A 86 4.36 -18.91 -1.05
N GLU A 87 5.09 -19.73 -0.28
CA GLU A 87 5.93 -19.26 0.84
C GLU A 87 7.15 -18.43 0.38
N ASN A 88 7.59 -18.60 -0.85
CA ASN A 88 8.71 -17.85 -1.44
C ASN A 88 8.29 -16.54 -2.08
N THR A 89 6.99 -16.25 -2.14
CA THR A 89 6.47 -14.99 -2.68
C THR A 89 5.92 -14.12 -1.56
N ILE A 90 6.44 -12.89 -1.46
CA ILE A 90 5.82 -11.84 -0.64
C ILE A 90 4.86 -11.09 -1.55
N LEU A 91 3.56 -11.15 -1.26
CA LEU A 91 2.52 -10.47 -2.02
C LEU A 91 1.98 -9.28 -1.23
N ILE A 92 2.12 -8.08 -1.80
CA ILE A 92 1.74 -6.82 -1.14
C ILE A 92 0.67 -6.13 -1.97
N PHE A 93 -0.54 -6.04 -1.45
CA PHE A 93 -1.60 -5.23 -2.02
C PHE A 93 -1.56 -3.83 -1.45
N THR A 94 -1.72 -2.82 -2.32
CA THR A 94 -1.89 -1.43 -1.90
C THR A 94 -3.19 -0.86 -2.43
N TYR A 95 -3.91 -0.15 -1.57
CA TYR A 95 -5.16 0.48 -1.92
C TYR A 95 -5.23 1.91 -1.36
N ASN A 96 -5.44 2.88 -2.26
CA ASN A 96 -5.47 4.30 -1.90
C ASN A 96 -6.88 4.76 -1.50
N ASP A 97 -7.47 4.07 -0.53
CA ASP A 97 -8.74 4.42 0.12
C ASP A 97 -9.00 3.44 1.28
N LYS A 98 -10.17 3.55 1.91
CA LYS A 98 -10.61 2.64 2.97
C LYS A 98 -11.09 1.31 2.41
N CYS A 99 -10.59 0.22 2.99
CA CYS A 99 -11.06 -1.12 2.66
C CYS A 99 -12.44 -1.41 3.24
N ASP A 100 -13.26 -2.14 2.48
CA ASP A 100 -14.49 -2.72 3.01
C ASP A 100 -14.16 -3.96 3.85
N THR A 101 -14.20 -3.77 5.16
CA THR A 101 -13.87 -4.81 6.14
C THR A 101 -14.94 -5.92 6.25
N ARG A 102 -16.10 -5.78 5.57
CA ARG A 102 -17.15 -6.81 5.52
C ARG A 102 -16.84 -7.90 4.50
N LYS A 103 -15.99 -7.60 3.50
CA LYS A 103 -15.59 -8.55 2.47
C LYS A 103 -14.79 -9.72 3.05
N LYS A 104 -15.09 -10.94 2.61
CA LYS A 104 -14.41 -12.16 3.06
C LYS A 104 -12.89 -12.09 2.87
N VAL A 105 -12.44 -11.57 1.71
CA VAL A 105 -11.01 -11.41 1.39
C VAL A 105 -10.31 -10.47 2.38
N THR A 106 -10.94 -9.33 2.72
CA THR A 106 -10.39 -8.38 3.69
C THR A 106 -10.33 -8.97 5.09
N LYS A 107 -11.39 -9.68 5.50
CA LYS A 107 -11.44 -10.37 6.81
C LYS A 107 -10.32 -11.40 6.92
N LEU A 108 -10.15 -12.23 5.90
CA LEU A 108 -9.13 -13.27 5.90
C LEU A 108 -7.72 -12.69 6.01
N ILE A 109 -7.44 -11.58 5.30
CA ILE A 109 -6.15 -10.90 5.42
C ILE A 109 -5.96 -10.34 6.82
N LYS A 110 -6.97 -9.72 7.41
CA LYS A 110 -6.90 -9.21 8.80
C LYS A 110 -6.66 -10.30 9.84
N GLU A 111 -7.21 -11.48 9.63
CA GLU A 111 -7.11 -12.60 10.57
C GLU A 111 -5.78 -13.36 10.47
N LYS A 112 -5.26 -13.57 9.27
CA LYS A 112 -4.12 -14.47 9.02
C LYS A 112 -2.84 -13.77 8.59
N TYR A 113 -2.92 -12.52 8.11
CA TYR A 113 -1.82 -11.82 7.44
C TYR A 113 -1.61 -10.41 7.98
N SER A 114 -0.77 -9.62 7.31
CA SER A 114 -0.50 -8.23 7.70
C SER A 114 -1.49 -7.27 7.05
N TYR A 115 -2.36 -6.67 7.85
CA TYR A 115 -3.21 -5.54 7.44
C TYR A 115 -2.69 -4.26 8.08
N ILE A 116 -2.29 -3.31 7.23
CA ILE A 116 -1.73 -2.02 7.65
C ILE A 116 -2.65 -0.92 7.14
N GLU A 117 -3.44 -0.35 8.02
CA GLU A 117 -4.26 0.82 7.75
C GLU A 117 -3.56 2.06 8.29
N ILE A 118 -3.07 2.93 7.39
CA ILE A 118 -2.39 4.15 7.76
C ILE A 118 -3.46 5.24 7.88
N PRO A 119 -3.69 5.79 9.08
CA PRO A 119 -4.73 6.78 9.30
C PRO A 119 -4.39 8.09 8.60
N LYS A 120 -5.43 8.88 8.32
CA LYS A 120 -5.27 10.25 7.85
C LYS A 120 -4.44 11.05 8.85
N LEU A 121 -3.46 11.78 8.35
CA LEU A 121 -2.60 12.61 9.19
C LEU A 121 -3.37 13.79 9.79
N SER A 122 -3.16 14.03 11.09
CA SER A 122 -3.61 15.24 11.74
C SER A 122 -2.81 16.45 11.25
N PHE A 123 -3.31 17.67 11.54
CA PHE A 123 -2.59 18.91 11.25
C PHE A 123 -1.17 18.90 11.86
N ASN A 124 -1.05 18.45 13.10
CA ASN A 124 0.25 18.37 13.79
C ASN A 124 1.19 17.33 13.14
N ASP A 125 0.66 16.20 12.69
CA ASP A 125 1.44 15.19 11.97
C ASP A 125 1.95 15.73 10.63
N LEU A 126 1.10 16.45 9.89
CA LEU A 126 1.48 17.13 8.65
C LEU A 126 2.58 18.16 8.91
N ALA A 127 2.42 19.00 9.93
CA ALA A 127 3.42 20.00 10.30
C ALA A 127 4.77 19.37 10.66
N ASN A 128 4.75 18.26 11.40
CA ASN A 128 5.96 17.53 11.75
C ASN A 128 6.62 16.88 10.52
N LYS A 129 5.83 16.32 9.61
CA LYS A 129 6.36 15.75 8.35
C LYS A 129 7.01 16.82 7.48
N ILE A 130 6.39 17.99 7.33
CA ILE A 130 6.98 19.13 6.58
C ILE A 130 8.32 19.52 7.19
N ARG A 131 8.37 19.74 8.52
CA ARG A 131 9.62 20.10 9.20
C ARG A 131 10.71 19.06 9.01
N ASN A 132 10.38 17.78 9.15
CA ASN A 132 11.35 16.70 9.04
C ASN A 132 11.86 16.54 7.61
N ASN A 133 11.00 16.65 6.60
CA ASN A 133 11.39 16.56 5.19
C ASN A 133 12.37 17.71 4.85
N LEU A 134 12.00 18.96 5.14
CA LEU A 134 12.86 20.11 4.85
C LEU A 134 14.17 20.08 5.66
N LYS A 135 14.12 19.63 6.92
CA LYS A 135 15.31 19.49 7.75
C LYS A 135 16.28 18.43 7.18
N SER A 136 15.78 17.34 6.60
CA SER A 136 16.63 16.33 5.96
C SER A 136 17.38 16.91 4.76
N ASP A 137 16.81 17.91 4.09
CA ASP A 137 17.39 18.61 2.94
C ASP A 137 18.20 19.87 3.35
N GLY A 138 18.35 20.10 4.67
CA GLY A 138 19.15 21.20 5.22
C GLY A 138 18.40 22.53 5.35
N PHE A 139 17.06 22.54 5.18
CA PHE A 139 16.24 23.74 5.27
C PHE A 139 15.52 23.85 6.61
N LEU A 140 15.29 25.09 7.02
CA LEU A 140 14.43 25.46 8.15
C LEU A 140 13.18 26.17 7.62
N ILE A 141 12.04 25.93 8.27
CA ILE A 141 10.76 26.54 7.89
C ILE A 141 10.07 27.10 9.14
N GLU A 142 9.50 28.28 9.02
CA GLU A 142 8.72 28.92 10.07
C GLU A 142 7.32 28.33 10.19
N SER A 143 6.73 28.43 11.38
CA SER A 143 5.40 27.84 11.66
C SER A 143 4.29 28.44 10.80
N ASP A 144 4.35 29.74 10.50
CA ASP A 144 3.35 30.41 9.66
C ASP A 144 3.39 29.91 8.22
N SER A 145 4.60 29.66 7.70
CA SER A 145 4.78 29.07 6.37
C SER A 145 4.24 27.62 6.31
N ILE A 146 4.44 26.84 7.38
CA ILE A 146 3.84 25.50 7.48
C ILE A 146 2.33 25.56 7.47
N ASN A 147 1.73 26.45 8.28
CA ASN A 147 0.28 26.65 8.32
C ASN A 147 -0.28 27.05 6.95
N TYR A 148 0.43 27.93 6.25
CA TYR A 148 0.06 28.36 4.90
C TYR A 148 0.06 27.18 3.92
N ILE A 149 1.12 26.37 3.89
CA ILE A 149 1.23 25.19 3.01
C ILE A 149 0.10 24.20 3.29
N ILE A 150 -0.11 23.84 4.58
CA ILE A 150 -1.13 22.85 4.93
C ILE A 150 -2.53 23.31 4.54
N ASN A 151 -2.87 24.58 4.75
CA ASN A 151 -4.18 25.12 4.40
C ASN A 151 -4.39 25.17 2.87
N ASN A 152 -3.40 25.63 2.11
CA ASN A 152 -3.49 25.68 0.65
C ASN A 152 -3.57 24.29 0.02
N CYS A 153 -2.94 23.29 0.62
CA CYS A 153 -3.02 21.89 0.19
C CYS A 153 -4.22 21.14 0.80
N LEU A 154 -5.18 21.82 1.42
CA LEU A 154 -6.42 21.23 1.95
C LEU A 154 -6.18 20.05 2.92
N ASN A 155 -5.12 20.09 3.71
CA ASN A 155 -4.66 18.99 4.58
C ASN A 155 -4.40 17.67 3.82
N ASN A 156 -4.06 17.73 2.55
CA ASN A 156 -3.73 16.58 1.72
C ASN A 156 -2.21 16.38 1.67
N TYR A 157 -1.72 15.26 2.22
CA TYR A 157 -0.28 15.01 2.32
C TYR A 157 0.38 14.82 0.95
N ASP A 158 -0.32 14.22 -0.03
CA ASP A 158 0.23 14.03 -1.38
C ASP A 158 0.45 15.39 -2.08
N LEU A 159 -0.48 16.35 -1.91
CA LEU A 159 -0.31 17.72 -2.42
C LEU A 159 0.83 18.44 -1.71
N ILE A 160 0.86 18.36 -0.37
CA ILE A 160 1.93 18.97 0.43
C ILE A 160 3.31 18.45 -0.01
N TYR A 161 3.45 17.14 -0.20
CA TYR A 161 4.71 16.54 -0.61
C TYR A 161 5.18 17.00 -1.99
N ASN A 162 4.26 17.31 -2.90
CA ASN A 162 4.59 17.80 -4.24
C ASN A 162 4.96 19.29 -4.25
N GLU A 163 4.61 20.05 -3.21
CA GLU A 163 4.95 21.47 -3.06
C GLU A 163 6.29 21.69 -2.32
N LEU A 164 6.81 20.64 -1.67
CA LEU A 164 8.09 20.69 -0.96
C LEU A 164 9.26 20.31 -1.85
#